data_b4dce3f04fc2183a7101bde15c3c4c15
#
_entry.id   b4dce3f04fc2183a7101bde15c3c4c15
#
_cell.length_a   1.000
_cell.length_b   1.000
_cell.length_c   1.000
_cell.angle_alpha   90.00
_cell.angle_beta   90.00
_cell.angle_gamma   90.00
#
_symmetry.space_group_name_H-M   'P 1'
#
loop_
_entity.id
_entity.type
_entity.pdbx_description
1 polymer ?
#
loop_
_entity_poly.entity_id
_entity_poly.type
_entity_poly.pdbx_seq_one_letter_code
_entity_poly.pdbx_strand_id
1 'polypeptide(L)'
;MLLGHEKENFLHLPTPIEYLPTISADLGIELYIKRDDLTPLAMGGNKLRKLEYLVKDAEEKGATLLLTVGGVQTNHGRLTCAVANKYGLKGSIVCVGQYPGELSANLLLDGIMGSDVWIKDQDAGKSESEVYDEIIPKITEQYTAKGEKVYFIPIGGSNELGCLGYYECAMEIASQVQGTPLEGARLIDAVGSMGTYMGLFAAIVNENLPLKLTGVAISPKDDIYKMAMDYYGRVADYFGLKYSAKASDFDLITKYDRGAYNNPCREVREAIYYMAEKEAIILDPCYTGKAFAGLLEMVKEGTIKKGESVIFLHTGGAPGINTPHHRVEFEKEREKFIHVLVIKKRRRKYMRKSMYQ
;
A
#
# COMPACT_ATOMS: atom_id res chain seq x y z
N MET A 1 -5.05 14.59 -19.45
CA MET A 1 -6.35 13.88 -19.43
C MET A 1 -6.12 12.45 -19.90
N LEU A 2 -6.50 11.44 -19.12
CA LEU A 2 -6.41 10.01 -19.45
C LEU A 2 -7.82 9.43 -19.52
N LEU A 3 -8.15 8.75 -20.61
CA LEU A 3 -9.48 8.17 -20.86
C LEU A 3 -10.65 9.14 -20.56
N GLY A 4 -10.49 10.43 -20.89
CA GLY A 4 -11.48 11.48 -20.68
C GLY A 4 -11.52 12.10 -19.30
N HIS A 5 -10.66 11.68 -18.35
CA HIS A 5 -10.64 12.17 -16.97
C HIS A 5 -9.40 13.00 -16.67
N GLU A 6 -9.59 14.11 -15.96
CA GLU A 6 -8.53 14.93 -15.42
C GLU A 6 -8.12 14.42 -14.02
N LYS A 7 -6.96 14.87 -13.55
CA LYS A 7 -6.47 14.56 -12.21
C LYS A 7 -5.76 15.76 -11.59
N GLU A 8 -5.63 15.77 -10.29
CA GLU A 8 -4.70 16.66 -9.60
C GLU A 8 -3.25 16.17 -9.78
N ASN A 9 -2.29 17.06 -9.63
CA ASN A 9 -0.88 16.77 -9.86
C ASN A 9 -0.06 17.09 -8.61
N PHE A 10 -0.08 16.20 -7.64
CA PHE A 10 0.72 16.33 -6.42
C PHE A 10 1.83 15.26 -6.30
N LEU A 11 1.91 14.36 -7.26
CA LEU A 11 2.99 13.36 -7.33
C LEU A 11 4.19 13.91 -8.10
N HIS A 12 5.35 13.40 -7.76
CA HIS A 12 6.59 13.63 -8.51
C HIS A 12 6.86 12.39 -9.36
N LEU A 13 6.39 12.43 -10.60
CA LEU A 13 6.48 11.33 -11.56
C LEU A 13 7.56 11.59 -12.62
N PRO A 14 8.16 10.53 -13.18
CA PRO A 14 7.97 9.13 -12.84
C PRO A 14 8.62 8.76 -11.50
N THR A 15 8.05 7.79 -10.77
CA THR A 15 8.76 7.20 -9.63
C THR A 15 9.93 6.35 -10.14
N PRO A 16 11.05 6.22 -9.38
CA PRO A 16 12.20 5.47 -9.84
C PRO A 16 11.92 3.97 -10.05
N ILE A 17 12.64 3.39 -11.03
CA ILE A 17 12.89 1.95 -11.11
C ILE A 17 14.36 1.76 -10.79
N GLU A 18 14.67 1.08 -9.69
CA GLU A 18 16.02 0.90 -9.16
C GLU A 18 16.45 -0.56 -9.29
N TYR A 19 17.68 -0.81 -9.73
CA TYR A 19 18.26 -2.16 -9.75
C TYR A 19 18.68 -2.57 -8.34
N LEU A 20 18.44 -3.82 -7.96
CA LEU A 20 18.80 -4.40 -6.67
C LEU A 20 19.97 -5.38 -6.84
N PRO A 21 21.23 -4.91 -6.89
CA PRO A 21 22.36 -5.71 -7.32
C PRO A 21 22.68 -6.87 -6.39
N THR A 22 22.56 -6.67 -5.07
CA THR A 22 22.94 -7.70 -4.11
C THR A 22 21.93 -8.86 -4.13
N ILE A 23 20.64 -8.53 -4.13
CA ILE A 23 19.58 -9.53 -4.19
C ILE A 23 19.55 -10.22 -5.57
N SER A 24 19.78 -9.47 -6.64
CA SER A 24 19.86 -10.04 -7.99
C SER A 24 20.96 -11.11 -8.09
N ALA A 25 22.15 -10.83 -7.58
CA ALA A 25 23.25 -11.77 -7.54
C ALA A 25 22.93 -13.01 -6.67
N ASP A 26 22.35 -12.81 -5.49
CA ASP A 26 21.98 -13.89 -4.57
C ASP A 26 20.92 -14.83 -5.18
N LEU A 27 19.92 -14.27 -5.89
CA LEU A 27 18.80 -15.03 -6.46
C LEU A 27 19.07 -15.52 -7.89
N GLY A 28 20.04 -14.94 -8.59
CA GLY A 28 20.35 -15.26 -9.98
C GLY A 28 19.29 -14.78 -10.98
N ILE A 29 18.61 -13.69 -10.67
CA ILE A 29 17.62 -12.99 -11.52
C ILE A 29 18.02 -11.52 -11.68
N GLU A 30 17.39 -10.80 -12.61
CA GLU A 30 17.57 -9.36 -12.76
C GLU A 30 16.41 -8.64 -12.03
N LEU A 31 16.60 -8.36 -10.72
CA LEU A 31 15.55 -7.79 -9.88
C LEU A 31 15.66 -6.27 -9.81
N TYR A 32 14.57 -5.61 -10.13
CA TYR A 32 14.36 -4.17 -10.01
C TYR A 32 13.20 -3.88 -9.08
N ILE A 33 13.17 -2.67 -8.52
CA ILE A 33 12.08 -2.21 -7.66
C ILE A 33 11.50 -0.89 -8.17
N LYS A 34 10.19 -0.83 -8.36
CA LYS A 34 9.44 0.38 -8.67
C LYS A 34 9.06 1.07 -7.37
N ARG A 35 9.52 2.29 -7.16
CA ARG A 35 9.53 2.99 -5.86
C ARG A 35 8.29 3.88 -5.64
N ASP A 36 7.10 3.30 -5.62
CA ASP A 36 5.88 4.05 -5.27
C ASP A 36 5.76 4.36 -3.76
N ASP A 37 6.61 3.76 -2.94
CA ASP A 37 6.84 4.13 -1.54
C ASP A 37 7.43 5.55 -1.39
N LEU A 38 8.14 6.07 -2.40
CA LEU A 38 8.75 7.40 -2.42
C LEU A 38 7.78 8.50 -2.91
N THR A 39 6.51 8.18 -3.14
CA THR A 39 5.51 9.20 -3.44
C THR A 39 5.36 10.16 -2.26
N PRO A 40 5.15 11.48 -2.50
CA PRO A 40 5.06 12.47 -1.43
C PRO A 40 3.80 12.26 -0.56
N LEU A 41 3.62 13.08 0.45
CA LEU A 41 2.50 13.13 1.40
C LEU A 41 2.46 11.94 2.39
N ALA A 42 2.54 12.29 3.66
CA ALA A 42 2.32 11.40 4.79
C ALA A 42 2.99 10.01 4.65
N MET A 43 4.27 9.98 4.31
CA MET A 43 5.10 8.77 4.13
C MET A 43 4.73 7.90 2.92
N GLY A 44 4.09 8.44 1.90
CA GLY A 44 3.92 7.83 0.60
C GLY A 44 3.07 6.57 0.51
N GLY A 45 2.98 6.06 -0.70
CA GLY A 45 2.32 4.80 -1.04
C GLY A 45 1.39 4.89 -2.26
N ASN A 46 1.06 3.72 -2.78
CA ASN A 46 0.31 3.51 -4.03
C ASN A 46 -1.05 4.23 -4.12
N LYS A 47 -1.68 4.52 -2.98
CA LYS A 47 -3.01 5.13 -2.96
C LYS A 47 -2.98 6.57 -3.48
N LEU A 48 -1.84 7.25 -3.41
CA LEU A 48 -1.70 8.62 -3.90
C LEU A 48 -1.94 8.73 -5.40
N ARG A 49 -1.51 7.75 -6.21
CA ARG A 49 -1.81 7.74 -7.64
C ARG A 49 -3.32 7.69 -7.93
N LYS A 50 -4.06 6.91 -7.15
CA LYS A 50 -5.52 6.83 -7.25
C LYS A 50 -6.20 8.12 -6.78
N LEU A 51 -5.66 8.69 -5.70
CA LEU A 51 -6.21 9.88 -5.08
C LEU A 51 -6.05 11.14 -5.93
N GLU A 52 -5.08 11.21 -6.87
CA GLU A 52 -5.03 12.31 -7.84
C GLU A 52 -6.32 12.42 -8.66
N TYR A 53 -6.88 11.29 -9.11
CA TYR A 53 -8.15 11.26 -9.84
C TYR A 53 -9.35 11.46 -8.92
N LEU A 54 -9.36 10.79 -7.76
CA LEU A 54 -10.50 10.79 -6.85
C LEU A 54 -10.71 12.16 -6.17
N VAL A 55 -9.62 12.88 -5.83
CA VAL A 55 -9.75 14.21 -5.26
C VAL A 55 -10.20 15.23 -6.30
N LYS A 56 -9.73 15.09 -7.55
CA LYS A 56 -10.21 15.93 -8.65
C LYS A 56 -11.72 15.81 -8.85
N ASP A 57 -12.24 14.59 -8.90
CA ASP A 57 -13.68 14.34 -8.99
C ASP A 57 -14.45 14.86 -7.75
N ALA A 58 -13.85 14.74 -6.55
CA ALA A 58 -14.43 15.30 -5.33
C ALA A 58 -14.55 16.83 -5.37
N GLU A 59 -13.50 17.52 -5.84
CA GLU A 59 -13.51 18.98 -6.00
C GLU A 59 -14.54 19.44 -7.04
N GLU A 60 -14.61 18.78 -8.19
CA GLU A 60 -15.61 19.07 -9.22
C GLU A 60 -17.05 18.89 -8.73
N LYS A 61 -17.26 17.94 -7.82
CA LYS A 61 -18.54 17.73 -7.13
C LYS A 61 -18.73 18.69 -5.97
N GLY A 62 -17.76 19.56 -5.67
CA GLY A 62 -17.81 20.55 -4.58
C GLY A 62 -17.82 19.91 -3.19
N ALA A 63 -17.13 18.78 -3.00
CA ALA A 63 -17.00 18.13 -1.70
C ALA A 63 -16.25 19.01 -0.69
N THR A 64 -16.63 18.90 0.59
CA THR A 64 -15.92 19.54 1.71
C THR A 64 -15.27 18.53 2.64
N LEU A 65 -15.63 17.26 2.47
CA LEU A 65 -15.12 16.15 3.28
C LEU A 65 -14.92 14.91 2.43
N LEU A 66 -13.72 14.28 2.56
CA LEU A 66 -13.44 12.96 2.05
C LEU A 66 -13.68 11.90 3.14
N LEU A 67 -14.63 11.02 2.91
CA LEU A 67 -14.94 9.88 3.79
C LEU A 67 -14.44 8.59 3.14
N THR A 68 -13.67 7.78 3.88
CA THR A 68 -13.23 6.49 3.39
C THR A 68 -13.34 5.39 4.44
N VAL A 69 -13.06 4.15 4.04
CA VAL A 69 -13.16 2.95 4.88
C VAL A 69 -11.88 2.11 4.83
N GLY A 70 -11.66 1.32 5.87
CA GLY A 70 -10.56 0.36 5.95
C GLY A 70 -10.39 -0.24 7.34
N GLY A 71 -9.45 -1.15 7.50
CA GLY A 71 -9.06 -1.62 8.84
C GLY A 71 -8.42 -0.51 9.67
N VAL A 72 -8.32 -0.70 10.98
CA VAL A 72 -7.82 0.33 11.94
C VAL A 72 -6.42 0.88 11.61
N GLN A 73 -5.61 0.11 10.89
CA GLN A 73 -4.26 0.50 10.46
C GLN A 73 -4.17 0.71 8.93
N THR A 74 -5.23 1.24 8.33
CA THR A 74 -5.33 1.41 6.88
C THR A 74 -4.34 2.42 6.30
N ASN A 75 -3.49 1.97 5.36
CA ASN A 75 -2.64 2.86 4.57
C ASN A 75 -3.48 3.78 3.65
N HIS A 76 -4.63 3.27 3.19
CA HIS A 76 -5.54 4.04 2.34
C HIS A 76 -6.19 5.19 3.12
N GLY A 77 -6.70 4.93 4.32
CA GLY A 77 -7.27 5.96 5.18
C GLY A 77 -6.29 7.10 5.43
N ARG A 78 -5.08 6.77 5.90
CA ARG A 78 -4.00 7.75 6.13
C ARG A 78 -3.76 8.64 4.91
N LEU A 79 -3.62 8.04 3.72
CA LEU A 79 -3.31 8.81 2.52
C LEU A 79 -4.50 9.62 2.00
N THR A 80 -5.74 9.13 2.19
CA THR A 80 -6.96 9.90 1.90
C THR A 80 -7.04 11.15 2.77
N CYS A 81 -6.77 11.02 4.07
CA CYS A 81 -6.73 12.15 4.99
C CYS A 81 -5.61 13.15 4.69
N ALA A 82 -4.43 12.64 4.30
CA ALA A 82 -3.32 13.50 3.87
C ALA A 82 -3.67 14.33 2.63
N VAL A 83 -4.35 13.73 1.66
CA VAL A 83 -4.83 14.45 0.46
C VAL A 83 -5.94 15.43 0.83
N ALA A 84 -6.89 15.03 1.68
CA ALA A 84 -7.93 15.94 2.18
C ALA A 84 -7.29 17.21 2.77
N ASN A 85 -6.34 17.06 3.69
CA ASN A 85 -5.65 18.20 4.31
C ASN A 85 -4.92 19.07 3.28
N LYS A 86 -4.25 18.45 2.30
CA LYS A 86 -3.54 19.19 1.24
C LYS A 86 -4.46 20.08 0.41
N TYR A 87 -5.70 19.64 0.21
CA TYR A 87 -6.71 20.35 -0.59
C TYR A 87 -7.71 21.15 0.26
N GLY A 88 -7.46 21.32 1.56
CA GLY A 88 -8.31 22.09 2.46
C GLY A 88 -9.66 21.43 2.75
N LEU A 89 -9.77 20.13 2.51
CA LEU A 89 -10.94 19.32 2.81
C LEU A 89 -10.78 18.65 4.18
N LYS A 90 -11.89 18.24 4.77
CA LYS A 90 -11.87 17.38 5.96
C LYS A 90 -11.61 15.93 5.56
N GLY A 91 -10.84 15.20 6.37
CA GLY A 91 -10.61 13.77 6.20
C GLY A 91 -11.29 12.96 7.29
N SER A 92 -12.02 11.91 6.92
CA SER A 92 -12.65 10.98 7.87
C SER A 92 -12.49 9.54 7.41
N ILE A 93 -12.25 8.64 8.38
CA ILE A 93 -12.06 7.21 8.15
C ILE A 93 -13.06 6.44 9.01
N VAL A 94 -13.78 5.50 8.41
CA VAL A 94 -14.58 4.50 9.14
C VAL A 94 -13.81 3.17 9.11
N CYS A 95 -13.48 2.67 10.30
CA CYS A 95 -12.72 1.44 10.48
C CYS A 95 -13.62 0.35 11.08
N VAL A 96 -13.56 -0.86 10.49
CA VAL A 96 -14.06 -2.06 11.14
C VAL A 96 -12.89 -2.80 11.77
N GLY A 97 -13.01 -3.11 13.07
CA GLY A 97 -11.97 -3.76 13.88
C GLY A 97 -11.91 -3.19 15.29
N GLN A 98 -11.06 -3.79 16.12
CA GLN A 98 -10.90 -3.36 17.51
C GLN A 98 -9.92 -2.19 17.64
N TYR A 99 -10.24 -1.25 18.52
CA TYR A 99 -9.25 -0.25 18.93
C TYR A 99 -8.09 -0.93 19.67
N PRO A 100 -6.83 -0.73 19.24
CA PRO A 100 -5.69 -1.47 19.77
C PRO A 100 -5.23 -1.04 21.18
N GLY A 101 -5.94 -0.10 21.82
CA GLY A 101 -5.60 0.42 23.15
C GLY A 101 -4.51 1.48 23.15
N GLU A 102 -3.87 1.75 22.02
CA GLU A 102 -2.84 2.78 21.87
C GLU A 102 -2.90 3.42 20.48
N LEU A 103 -2.41 4.65 20.38
CA LEU A 103 -2.18 5.31 19.09
C LEU A 103 -0.81 4.88 18.57
N SER A 104 -0.79 4.20 17.43
CA SER A 104 0.43 3.70 16.79
C SER A 104 0.31 3.67 15.28
N ALA A 105 1.42 3.59 14.58
CA ALA A 105 1.48 3.43 13.12
C ALA A 105 0.53 4.41 12.38
N ASN A 106 -0.32 3.92 11.47
CA ASN A 106 -1.24 4.76 10.69
C ASN A 106 -2.23 5.51 11.59
N LEU A 107 -2.80 4.86 12.61
CA LEU A 107 -3.77 5.49 13.50
C LEU A 107 -3.19 6.71 14.25
N LEU A 108 -1.90 6.66 14.63
CA LEU A 108 -1.22 7.83 15.20
C LEU A 108 -1.05 8.95 14.17
N LEU A 109 -0.70 8.61 12.94
CA LEU A 109 -0.54 9.59 11.85
C LEU A 109 -1.88 10.25 11.49
N ASP A 110 -2.97 9.49 11.51
CA ASP A 110 -4.33 10.01 11.30
C ASP A 110 -4.68 11.05 12.37
N GLY A 111 -4.38 10.75 13.65
CA GLY A 111 -4.54 11.69 14.76
C GLY A 111 -3.67 12.94 14.64
N ILE A 112 -2.40 12.80 14.21
CA ILE A 112 -1.49 13.94 13.98
C ILE A 112 -2.03 14.84 12.85
N MET A 113 -2.65 14.26 11.83
CA MET A 113 -3.29 15.01 10.74
C MET A 113 -4.64 15.63 11.10
N GLY A 114 -5.16 15.38 12.32
CA GLY A 114 -6.44 15.91 12.76
C GLY A 114 -7.65 15.25 12.08
N SER A 115 -7.48 14.03 11.61
CA SER A 115 -8.53 13.29 10.90
C SER A 115 -9.50 12.63 11.89
N ASP A 116 -10.78 12.61 11.57
CA ASP A 116 -11.77 11.86 12.33
C ASP A 116 -11.66 10.36 12.02
N VAL A 117 -11.44 9.53 13.03
CA VAL A 117 -11.42 8.07 12.88
C VAL A 117 -12.51 7.44 13.72
N TRP A 118 -13.45 6.79 13.02
CA TRP A 118 -14.58 6.06 13.62
C TRP A 118 -14.24 4.58 13.64
N ILE A 119 -14.19 3.98 14.82
CA ILE A 119 -13.86 2.55 14.97
C ILE A 119 -15.09 1.82 15.46
N LYS A 120 -15.49 0.78 14.72
CA LYS A 120 -16.58 -0.13 15.05
C LYS A 120 -16.06 -1.55 15.09
N ASP A 121 -16.31 -2.23 16.20
CA ASP A 121 -16.01 -3.65 16.30
C ASP A 121 -16.76 -4.46 15.22
N GLN A 122 -16.13 -5.54 14.76
CA GLN A 122 -16.74 -6.48 13.85
C GLN A 122 -17.96 -7.11 14.50
N ASP A 123 -19.12 -7.05 13.85
CA ASP A 123 -20.34 -7.69 14.33
C ASP A 123 -20.28 -9.20 14.05
N ALA A 124 -20.63 -10.00 15.07
CA ALA A 124 -20.66 -11.46 14.92
C ALA A 124 -21.66 -11.88 13.83
N GLY A 125 -21.21 -12.74 12.92
CA GLY A 125 -22.03 -13.29 11.85
C GLY A 125 -22.23 -12.36 10.63
N LYS A 126 -21.65 -11.16 10.62
CA LYS A 126 -21.65 -10.27 9.45
C LYS A 126 -20.28 -10.25 8.78
N SER A 127 -20.27 -10.06 7.49
CA SER A 127 -19.06 -9.69 6.76
C SER A 127 -18.65 -8.24 7.07
N GLU A 128 -17.39 -7.91 6.83
CA GLU A 128 -16.89 -6.54 6.97
C GLU A 128 -17.68 -5.55 6.07
N SER A 129 -18.05 -5.99 4.86
CA SER A 129 -18.85 -5.18 3.93
C SER A 129 -20.23 -4.84 4.50
N GLU A 130 -20.93 -5.83 5.07
CA GLU A 130 -22.25 -5.60 5.68
C GLU A 130 -22.18 -4.61 6.85
N VAL A 131 -21.09 -4.64 7.63
CA VAL A 131 -20.88 -3.66 8.70
C VAL A 131 -20.67 -2.27 8.12
N TYR A 132 -19.87 -2.13 7.05
CA TYR A 132 -19.69 -0.83 6.36
C TYR A 132 -21.01 -0.30 5.79
N ASP A 133 -21.79 -1.14 5.13
CA ASP A 133 -23.06 -0.75 4.51
C ASP A 133 -24.06 -0.19 5.54
N GLU A 134 -23.97 -0.62 6.80
CA GLU A 134 -24.81 -0.10 7.88
C GLU A 134 -24.28 1.20 8.50
N ILE A 135 -22.97 1.39 8.55
CA ILE A 135 -22.36 2.52 9.29
C ILE A 135 -22.13 3.74 8.40
N ILE A 136 -21.68 3.52 7.15
CA ILE A 136 -21.36 4.63 6.25
C ILE A 136 -22.52 5.61 6.09
N PRO A 137 -23.77 5.18 5.86
CA PRO A 137 -24.89 6.11 5.77
C PRO A 137 -25.09 6.96 7.03
N LYS A 138 -24.94 6.34 8.22
CA LYS A 138 -25.12 7.03 9.52
C LYS A 138 -24.05 8.10 9.74
N ILE A 139 -22.79 7.80 9.42
CA ILE A 139 -21.68 8.75 9.54
C ILE A 139 -21.82 9.85 8.49
N THR A 140 -22.23 9.51 7.27
CA THR A 140 -22.50 10.48 6.21
C THR A 140 -23.61 11.46 6.64
N GLU A 141 -24.70 10.95 7.19
CA GLU A 141 -25.80 11.79 7.71
C GLU A 141 -25.34 12.76 8.81
N GLN A 142 -24.50 12.29 9.75
CA GLN A 142 -23.93 13.15 10.79
C GLN A 142 -23.11 14.31 10.24
N TYR A 143 -22.31 14.08 9.18
CA TYR A 143 -21.53 15.13 8.54
C TYR A 143 -22.43 16.06 7.71
N THR A 144 -23.38 15.51 6.98
CA THR A 144 -24.34 16.30 6.18
C THR A 144 -25.19 17.21 7.07
N ALA A 145 -25.61 16.74 8.25
CA ALA A 145 -26.32 17.56 9.24
C ALA A 145 -25.48 18.73 9.78
N LYS A 146 -24.14 18.63 9.70
CA LYS A 146 -23.20 19.71 10.04
C LYS A 146 -22.85 20.61 8.85
N GLY A 147 -23.50 20.43 7.69
CA GLY A 147 -23.29 21.22 6.48
C GLY A 147 -22.15 20.72 5.59
N GLU A 148 -21.58 19.54 5.86
CA GLU A 148 -20.54 18.98 5.02
C GLU A 148 -21.12 18.32 3.75
N LYS A 149 -20.43 18.50 2.64
CA LYS A 149 -20.69 17.78 1.40
C LYS A 149 -19.72 16.61 1.31
N VAL A 150 -20.21 15.42 1.65
CA VAL A 150 -19.39 14.22 1.78
C VAL A 150 -19.12 13.60 0.40
N TYR A 151 -17.84 13.33 0.11
CA TYR A 151 -17.42 12.49 -1.00
C TYR A 151 -16.88 11.16 -0.46
N PHE A 152 -17.57 10.07 -0.77
CA PHE A 152 -17.19 8.73 -0.33
C PHE A 152 -16.18 8.10 -1.28
N ILE A 153 -15.07 7.63 -0.72
CA ILE A 153 -14.03 6.87 -1.43
C ILE A 153 -14.06 5.42 -0.91
N PRO A 154 -14.30 4.42 -1.76
CA PRO A 154 -14.37 3.03 -1.32
C PRO A 154 -13.02 2.50 -0.85
N ILE A 155 -13.04 1.31 -0.23
CA ILE A 155 -11.86 0.67 0.34
C ILE A 155 -10.70 0.63 -0.66
N GLY A 156 -9.52 1.12 -0.24
CA GLY A 156 -8.33 1.15 -1.09
C GLY A 156 -8.40 2.10 -2.29
N GLY A 157 -9.43 2.98 -2.40
CA GLY A 157 -9.69 3.79 -3.60
C GLY A 157 -9.90 2.91 -4.83
N SER A 158 -10.53 1.75 -4.63
CA SER A 158 -10.64 0.71 -5.66
C SER A 158 -12.01 0.73 -6.32
N ASN A 159 -12.26 1.79 -7.07
CA ASN A 159 -13.35 1.93 -8.03
C ASN A 159 -12.77 2.17 -9.44
N GLU A 160 -13.64 2.33 -10.41
CA GLU A 160 -13.28 2.51 -11.81
C GLU A 160 -12.36 3.72 -12.00
N LEU A 161 -12.74 4.87 -11.43
CA LEU A 161 -11.95 6.10 -11.53
C LEU A 161 -10.57 5.97 -10.84
N GLY A 162 -10.53 5.38 -9.64
CA GLY A 162 -9.27 5.17 -8.92
C GLY A 162 -8.30 4.23 -9.64
N CYS A 163 -8.79 3.34 -10.50
CA CYS A 163 -7.93 2.47 -11.34
C CYS A 163 -7.02 3.27 -12.27
N LEU A 164 -7.43 4.48 -12.70
CA LEU A 164 -6.63 5.30 -13.62
C LEU A 164 -5.25 5.64 -13.06
N GLY A 165 -5.09 5.76 -11.74
CA GLY A 165 -3.79 5.99 -11.13
C GLY A 165 -2.78 4.89 -11.43
N TYR A 166 -3.24 3.64 -11.56
CA TYR A 166 -2.39 2.52 -11.92
C TYR A 166 -2.45 2.14 -13.40
N TYR A 167 -3.46 2.55 -14.12
CA TYR A 167 -3.43 2.57 -15.58
C TYR A 167 -2.28 3.46 -16.07
N GLU A 168 -2.20 4.69 -15.56
CA GLU A 168 -1.11 5.63 -15.84
C GLU A 168 0.27 5.08 -15.39
N CYS A 169 0.33 4.42 -14.22
CA CYS A 169 1.56 3.81 -13.74
C CYS A 169 2.10 2.72 -14.67
N ALA A 170 1.23 1.90 -15.25
CA ALA A 170 1.66 0.90 -16.24
C ALA A 170 2.24 1.54 -17.49
N MET A 171 1.63 2.61 -18.00
CA MET A 171 2.16 3.38 -19.12
C MET A 171 3.50 4.04 -18.78
N GLU A 172 3.63 4.57 -17.56
CA GLU A 172 4.89 5.14 -17.03
C GLU A 172 5.99 4.07 -16.99
N ILE A 173 5.71 2.89 -16.43
CA ILE A 173 6.68 1.77 -16.40
C ILE A 173 7.07 1.37 -17.83
N ALA A 174 6.10 1.17 -18.72
CA ALA A 174 6.37 0.80 -20.11
C ALA A 174 7.29 1.83 -20.80
N SER A 175 7.07 3.13 -20.56
CA SER A 175 7.96 4.19 -21.08
C SER A 175 9.36 4.13 -20.47
N GLN A 176 9.49 3.83 -19.18
CA GLN A 176 10.78 3.73 -18.50
C GLN A 176 11.60 2.51 -18.96
N VAL A 177 10.95 1.41 -19.34
CA VAL A 177 11.63 0.17 -19.74
C VAL A 177 11.85 0.06 -21.24
N GLN A 178 11.26 0.93 -22.04
CA GLN A 178 11.36 0.90 -23.50
C GLN A 178 12.83 0.96 -23.97
N GLY A 179 13.21 0.01 -24.81
CA GLY A 179 14.58 -0.09 -25.34
C GLY A 179 15.63 -0.50 -24.29
N THR A 180 15.23 -0.97 -23.12
CA THR A 180 16.10 -1.50 -22.07
C THR A 180 15.95 -3.04 -21.95
N PRO A 181 16.85 -3.73 -21.24
CA PRO A 181 16.69 -5.16 -20.93
C PRO A 181 15.46 -5.51 -20.10
N LEU A 182 14.73 -4.51 -19.59
CA LEU A 182 13.48 -4.68 -18.85
C LEU A 182 12.24 -4.75 -19.72
N GLU A 183 12.35 -4.55 -21.01
CA GLU A 183 11.22 -4.70 -21.93
C GLU A 183 10.72 -6.15 -21.91
N GLY A 184 9.43 -6.34 -21.58
CA GLY A 184 8.86 -7.68 -21.35
C GLY A 184 9.07 -8.24 -19.94
N ALA A 185 9.62 -7.48 -19.00
CA ALA A 185 9.84 -7.91 -17.62
C ALA A 185 8.53 -8.31 -16.92
N ARG A 186 8.66 -9.18 -15.92
CA ARG A 186 7.58 -9.55 -15.00
C ARG A 186 7.42 -8.45 -13.96
N LEU A 187 6.24 -7.83 -13.92
CA LEU A 187 5.84 -6.87 -12.89
C LEU A 187 5.07 -7.60 -11.79
N ILE A 188 5.56 -7.53 -10.54
CA ILE A 188 4.93 -8.17 -9.39
C ILE A 188 4.25 -7.13 -8.51
N ASP A 189 2.93 -7.30 -8.26
CA ASP A 189 2.09 -6.46 -7.40
C ASP A 189 1.51 -7.24 -6.21
N ALA A 190 1.37 -6.55 -5.08
CA ALA A 190 0.69 -7.04 -3.88
C ALA A 190 -0.81 -6.80 -3.97
N VAL A 191 -1.61 -7.86 -4.11
CA VAL A 191 -3.06 -7.77 -4.36
C VAL A 191 -3.86 -7.85 -3.07
N GLY A 192 -4.41 -6.70 -2.63
CA GLY A 192 -5.40 -6.61 -1.54
C GLY A 192 -6.81 -6.36 -2.06
N SER A 193 -7.18 -5.08 -2.24
CA SER A 193 -8.47 -4.63 -2.79
C SER A 193 -8.53 -4.65 -4.33
N MET A 194 -7.54 -5.21 -4.98
CA MET A 194 -7.38 -5.41 -6.43
C MET A 194 -7.23 -4.14 -7.29
N GLY A 195 -7.56 -2.94 -6.81
CA GLY A 195 -7.57 -1.74 -7.67
C GLY A 195 -6.20 -1.32 -8.24
N THR A 196 -5.07 -1.69 -7.60
CA THR A 196 -3.72 -1.49 -8.15
C THR A 196 -3.48 -2.45 -9.31
N TYR A 197 -3.66 -3.75 -9.05
CA TYR A 197 -3.56 -4.79 -10.06
C TYR A 197 -4.47 -4.52 -11.27
N MET A 198 -5.72 -4.12 -11.02
CA MET A 198 -6.70 -3.88 -12.08
C MET A 198 -6.32 -2.71 -12.98
N GLY A 199 -5.82 -1.61 -12.40
CA GLY A 199 -5.31 -0.48 -13.20
C GLY A 199 -4.14 -0.88 -14.09
N LEU A 200 -3.15 -1.61 -13.53
CA LEU A 200 -2.02 -2.15 -14.28
C LEU A 200 -2.48 -3.10 -15.39
N PHE A 201 -3.35 -4.06 -15.07
CA PHE A 201 -3.87 -5.02 -16.03
C PHE A 201 -4.61 -4.34 -17.18
N ALA A 202 -5.54 -3.43 -16.85
CA ALA A 202 -6.34 -2.74 -17.86
C ALA A 202 -5.46 -1.97 -18.86
N ALA A 203 -4.42 -1.28 -18.38
CA ALA A 203 -3.49 -0.59 -19.28
C ALA A 203 -2.68 -1.58 -20.13
N ILE A 204 -2.12 -2.63 -19.50
CA ILE A 204 -1.29 -3.61 -20.22
C ILE A 204 -2.03 -4.22 -21.39
N VAL A 205 -3.29 -4.64 -21.20
CA VAL A 205 -4.05 -5.32 -22.26
C VAL A 205 -4.65 -4.36 -23.29
N ASN A 206 -5.04 -3.15 -22.91
CA ASN A 206 -5.67 -2.20 -23.85
C ASN A 206 -4.66 -1.36 -24.62
N GLU A 207 -3.49 -1.05 -24.04
CA GLU A 207 -2.41 -0.32 -24.69
C GLU A 207 -1.33 -1.25 -25.28
N ASN A 208 -1.52 -2.57 -25.15
CA ASN A 208 -0.56 -3.60 -25.59
C ASN A 208 0.87 -3.35 -25.06
N LEU A 209 0.97 -3.07 -23.74
CA LEU A 209 2.25 -2.75 -23.10
C LEU A 209 3.15 -3.99 -22.96
N PRO A 210 4.47 -3.87 -23.14
CA PRO A 210 5.41 -4.98 -23.06
C PRO A 210 5.76 -5.35 -21.60
N LEU A 211 4.76 -5.74 -20.83
CA LEU A 211 4.88 -6.11 -19.41
C LEU A 211 4.09 -7.39 -19.13
N LYS A 212 4.58 -8.22 -18.21
CA LYS A 212 3.88 -9.42 -17.72
C LYS A 212 3.49 -9.19 -16.27
N LEU A 213 2.20 -8.99 -16.00
CA LEU A 213 1.72 -8.70 -14.66
C LEU A 213 1.46 -10.00 -13.88
N THR A 214 2.04 -10.12 -12.69
CA THR A 214 1.76 -11.16 -11.70
C THR A 214 1.27 -10.52 -10.42
N GLY A 215 0.09 -10.88 -9.94
CA GLY A 215 -0.48 -10.43 -8.68
C GLY A 215 -0.32 -11.47 -7.58
N VAL A 216 0.27 -11.09 -6.44
CA VAL A 216 0.38 -11.95 -5.26
C VAL A 216 -0.68 -11.55 -4.24
N ALA A 217 -1.66 -12.41 -3.98
CA ALA A 217 -2.71 -12.17 -2.99
C ALA A 217 -2.10 -12.08 -1.59
N ILE A 218 -2.51 -11.06 -0.81
CA ILE A 218 -2.00 -10.82 0.55
C ILE A 218 -2.92 -11.38 1.66
N SER A 219 -4.04 -11.96 1.28
CA SER A 219 -5.00 -12.65 2.14
C SER A 219 -5.83 -13.63 1.32
N PRO A 220 -6.42 -14.65 1.95
CA PRO A 220 -7.35 -15.55 1.28
C PRO A 220 -8.47 -14.82 0.55
N LYS A 221 -8.87 -15.36 -0.60
CA LYS A 221 -9.97 -14.87 -1.43
C LYS A 221 -10.79 -16.09 -1.89
N ASP A 222 -12.10 -16.05 -1.75
CA ASP A 222 -12.99 -17.15 -2.14
C ASP A 222 -12.88 -17.46 -3.63
N ASP A 223 -12.95 -16.43 -4.48
CA ASP A 223 -12.75 -16.54 -5.93
C ASP A 223 -12.11 -15.27 -6.48
N ILE A 224 -10.78 -15.27 -6.47
CA ILE A 224 -9.99 -14.11 -6.93
C ILE A 224 -10.16 -13.84 -8.44
N TYR A 225 -10.38 -14.90 -9.23
CA TYR A 225 -10.55 -14.75 -10.68
C TYR A 225 -11.91 -14.15 -11.03
N LYS A 226 -12.97 -14.59 -10.33
CA LYS A 226 -14.29 -13.97 -10.46
C LYS A 226 -14.25 -12.51 -10.05
N MET A 227 -13.60 -12.18 -8.93
CA MET A 227 -13.42 -10.79 -8.49
C MET A 227 -12.69 -9.95 -9.56
N ALA A 228 -11.63 -10.50 -10.18
CA ALA A 228 -10.88 -9.82 -11.23
C ALA A 228 -11.73 -9.60 -12.48
N MET A 229 -12.48 -10.61 -12.92
CA MET A 229 -13.39 -10.52 -14.07
C MET A 229 -14.48 -9.48 -13.86
N ASP A 230 -15.17 -9.53 -12.70
CA ASP A 230 -16.24 -8.59 -12.37
C ASP A 230 -15.72 -7.15 -12.30
N TYR A 231 -14.52 -6.97 -11.72
CA TYR A 231 -13.93 -5.64 -11.61
C TYR A 231 -13.45 -5.11 -12.97
N TYR A 232 -12.79 -5.94 -13.77
CA TYR A 232 -12.39 -5.55 -15.11
C TYR A 232 -13.61 -5.20 -15.99
N GLY A 233 -14.70 -5.97 -15.90
CA GLY A 233 -15.93 -5.68 -16.61
C GLY A 233 -16.45 -4.28 -16.31
N ARG A 234 -16.55 -3.89 -15.04
CA ARG A 234 -16.95 -2.53 -14.66
C ARG A 234 -15.99 -1.45 -15.16
N VAL A 235 -14.67 -1.69 -15.07
CA VAL A 235 -13.65 -0.75 -15.57
C VAL A 235 -13.76 -0.61 -17.10
N ALA A 236 -13.92 -1.71 -17.82
CA ALA A 236 -14.05 -1.71 -19.26
C ALA A 236 -15.32 -0.99 -19.73
N ASP A 237 -16.44 -1.25 -19.08
CA ASP A 237 -17.73 -0.58 -19.37
C ASP A 237 -17.65 0.92 -19.08
N TYR A 238 -17.05 1.29 -17.94
CA TYR A 238 -16.96 2.70 -17.53
C TYR A 238 -16.11 3.55 -18.48
N PHE A 239 -14.97 3.01 -18.97
CA PHE A 239 -14.06 3.72 -19.87
C PHE A 239 -14.24 3.38 -21.36
N GLY A 240 -15.14 2.47 -21.71
CA GLY A 240 -15.32 2.01 -23.09
C GLY A 240 -14.11 1.26 -23.63
N LEU A 241 -13.42 0.47 -22.78
CA LEU A 241 -12.26 -0.31 -23.18
C LEU A 241 -12.67 -1.47 -24.09
N LYS A 242 -11.80 -1.81 -25.04
CA LYS A 242 -12.15 -2.78 -26.09
C LYS A 242 -11.69 -4.20 -25.84
N TYR A 243 -10.70 -4.40 -24.95
CA TYR A 243 -10.19 -5.72 -24.65
C TYR A 243 -11.24 -6.55 -23.91
N SER A 244 -11.50 -7.77 -24.38
CA SER A 244 -12.41 -8.71 -23.73
C SER A 244 -11.59 -9.71 -22.91
N ALA A 245 -11.47 -9.46 -21.60
CA ALA A 245 -10.68 -10.30 -20.72
C ALA A 245 -11.34 -11.67 -20.47
N LYS A 246 -10.48 -12.67 -20.26
CA LYS A 246 -10.85 -14.02 -19.79
C LYS A 246 -10.15 -14.29 -18.48
N ALA A 247 -10.66 -15.21 -17.68
CA ALA A 247 -10.05 -15.59 -16.41
C ALA A 247 -8.57 -16.03 -16.55
N SER A 248 -8.23 -16.66 -17.69
CA SER A 248 -6.85 -17.06 -18.01
C SER A 248 -5.87 -15.93 -18.27
N ASP A 249 -6.35 -14.70 -18.46
CA ASP A 249 -5.49 -13.54 -18.73
C ASP A 249 -4.94 -12.92 -17.43
N PHE A 250 -5.53 -13.30 -16.29
CA PHE A 250 -5.08 -12.84 -14.97
C PHE A 250 -4.07 -13.84 -14.38
N ASP A 251 -2.85 -13.38 -14.17
CA ASP A 251 -1.83 -14.14 -13.41
C ASP A 251 -1.92 -13.74 -11.93
N LEU A 252 -2.73 -14.48 -11.16
CA LEU A 252 -3.01 -14.22 -9.75
C LEU A 252 -2.62 -15.44 -8.91
N ILE A 253 -1.73 -15.21 -7.94
CA ILE A 253 -1.18 -16.26 -7.09
C ILE A 253 -1.72 -16.10 -5.67
N THR A 254 -2.44 -17.13 -5.17
CA THR A 254 -3.06 -17.14 -3.84
C THR A 254 -2.28 -17.93 -2.80
N LYS A 255 -1.43 -18.87 -3.22
CA LYS A 255 -0.72 -19.78 -2.30
C LYS A 255 0.25 -19.10 -1.32
N TYR A 256 0.55 -17.82 -1.51
CA TYR A 256 1.46 -17.04 -0.63
C TYR A 256 0.72 -16.03 0.27
N ASP A 257 -0.59 -16.13 0.41
CA ASP A 257 -1.44 -15.18 1.14
C ASP A 257 -1.24 -15.15 2.66
N ARG A 258 -0.52 -16.17 3.20
CA ARG A 258 -0.21 -16.34 4.63
C ARG A 258 -1.44 -16.51 5.52
N GLY A 259 -2.53 -17.00 4.99
CA GLY A 259 -3.71 -17.46 5.71
C GLY A 259 -4.65 -16.38 6.24
N ALA A 260 -4.21 -15.14 6.39
CA ALA A 260 -5.05 -14.01 6.82
C ALA A 260 -4.48 -12.65 6.43
N TYR A 261 -5.38 -11.65 6.33
CA TYR A 261 -4.97 -10.26 6.18
C TYR A 261 -4.16 -9.80 7.40
N ASN A 262 -3.05 -9.10 7.16
CA ASN A 262 -2.19 -8.52 8.21
C ASN A 262 -1.69 -9.52 9.27
N ASN A 263 -1.54 -10.81 8.90
CA ASN A 263 -1.06 -11.88 9.77
C ASN A 263 0.47 -11.75 10.01
N PRO A 264 0.95 -11.69 11.27
CA PRO A 264 2.38 -11.60 11.56
C PRO A 264 3.07 -12.96 11.38
N CYS A 265 3.61 -13.19 10.17
CA CYS A 265 4.30 -14.43 9.81
C CYS A 265 5.82 -14.24 9.85
N ARG A 266 6.53 -15.29 10.24
CA ARG A 266 7.98 -15.29 10.31
C ARG A 266 8.61 -15.12 8.92
N GLU A 267 8.12 -15.83 7.92
CA GLU A 267 8.61 -15.78 6.53
C GLU A 267 8.54 -14.38 5.95
N VAL A 268 7.49 -13.63 6.31
CA VAL A 268 7.32 -12.23 5.89
C VAL A 268 8.35 -11.34 6.58
N ARG A 269 8.61 -11.53 7.89
CA ARG A 269 9.65 -10.77 8.58
C ARG A 269 11.05 -11.07 8.04
N GLU A 270 11.34 -12.34 7.76
CA GLU A 270 12.62 -12.76 7.15
C GLU A 270 12.83 -12.11 5.77
N ALA A 271 11.77 -12.01 4.95
CA ALA A 271 11.82 -11.30 3.67
C ALA A 271 12.05 -9.79 3.85
N ILE A 272 11.40 -9.16 4.84
CA ILE A 272 11.64 -7.74 5.18
C ILE A 272 13.09 -7.53 5.63
N TYR A 273 13.62 -8.39 6.49
CA TYR A 273 15.02 -8.32 6.91
C TYR A 273 15.98 -8.48 5.75
N TYR A 274 15.71 -9.45 4.89
CA TYR A 274 16.55 -9.72 3.73
C TYR A 274 16.65 -8.51 2.80
N MET A 275 15.50 -7.88 2.46
CA MET A 275 15.48 -6.65 1.66
C MET A 275 16.22 -5.51 2.36
N ALA A 276 15.96 -5.30 3.67
CA ALA A 276 16.56 -4.23 4.43
C ALA A 276 18.08 -4.38 4.61
N GLU A 277 18.55 -5.59 4.90
CA GLU A 277 19.97 -5.87 5.12
C GLU A 277 20.80 -5.85 3.82
N LYS A 278 20.17 -6.19 2.69
CA LYS A 278 20.86 -6.27 1.40
C LYS A 278 20.80 -4.97 0.59
N GLU A 279 19.67 -4.26 0.62
CA GLU A 279 19.40 -3.12 -0.26
C GLU A 279 18.97 -1.85 0.52
N ALA A 280 18.92 -1.90 1.86
CA ALA A 280 18.50 -0.80 2.73
C ALA A 280 17.06 -0.29 2.44
N ILE A 281 16.18 -1.14 1.91
CA ILE A 281 14.80 -0.84 1.61
C ILE A 281 13.88 -1.54 2.61
N ILE A 282 12.94 -0.78 3.19
CA ILE A 282 12.03 -1.29 4.22
C ILE A 282 10.66 -1.60 3.61
N LEU A 283 10.29 -2.88 3.60
CA LEU A 283 8.97 -3.34 3.19
C LEU A 283 7.99 -3.34 4.37
N ASP A 284 6.69 -3.28 4.11
CA ASP A 284 5.66 -3.41 5.13
C ASP A 284 5.27 -4.88 5.39
N PRO A 285 4.79 -5.23 6.59
CA PRO A 285 4.47 -6.63 6.91
C PRO A 285 3.13 -7.13 6.34
N CYS A 286 2.26 -6.23 5.85
CA CYS A 286 0.92 -6.59 5.39
C CYS A 286 0.86 -6.88 3.89
N TYR A 287 1.51 -6.05 3.07
CA TYR A 287 1.43 -6.07 1.60
C TYR A 287 2.77 -6.45 0.97
N THR A 288 3.70 -5.50 0.95
CA THR A 288 4.96 -5.64 0.19
C THR A 288 5.86 -6.73 0.74
N GLY A 289 5.92 -6.91 2.05
CA GLY A 289 6.67 -8.01 2.66
C GLY A 289 6.08 -9.38 2.30
N LYS A 290 4.74 -9.51 2.25
CA LYS A 290 4.09 -10.76 1.82
C LYS A 290 4.35 -11.07 0.35
N ALA A 291 4.17 -10.07 -0.53
CA ALA A 291 4.40 -10.23 -1.94
C ALA A 291 5.87 -10.55 -2.24
N PHE A 292 6.80 -9.92 -1.52
CA PHE A 292 8.23 -10.19 -1.67
C PHE A 292 8.61 -11.58 -1.14
N ALA A 293 8.06 -12.02 -0.01
CA ALA A 293 8.21 -13.41 0.45
C ALA A 293 7.70 -14.41 -0.60
N GLY A 294 6.56 -14.09 -1.24
CA GLY A 294 6.05 -14.88 -2.37
C GLY A 294 7.00 -14.89 -3.58
N LEU A 295 7.62 -13.76 -3.92
CA LEU A 295 8.63 -13.66 -4.99
C LEU A 295 9.82 -14.59 -4.68
N LEU A 296 10.34 -14.58 -3.45
CA LEU A 296 11.45 -15.45 -3.04
C LEU A 296 11.09 -16.94 -3.20
N GLU A 297 9.87 -17.31 -2.85
CA GLU A 297 9.40 -18.69 -3.04
C GLU A 297 9.21 -19.02 -4.53
N MET A 298 8.69 -18.09 -5.35
CA MET A 298 8.58 -18.26 -6.81
C MET A 298 9.95 -18.49 -7.47
N VAL A 299 11.00 -17.81 -7.02
CA VAL A 299 12.39 -18.06 -7.50
C VAL A 299 12.86 -19.45 -7.07
N LYS A 300 12.68 -19.80 -5.80
CA LYS A 300 13.06 -21.11 -5.26
C LYS A 300 12.37 -22.28 -5.96
N GLU A 301 11.10 -22.10 -6.33
CA GLU A 301 10.30 -23.11 -7.04
C GLU A 301 10.57 -23.14 -8.56
N GLY A 302 11.32 -22.17 -9.09
CA GLY A 302 11.59 -22.04 -10.52
C GLY A 302 10.44 -21.47 -11.35
N THR A 303 9.42 -20.89 -10.71
CA THR A 303 8.36 -20.11 -11.38
C THR A 303 8.93 -18.83 -12.00
N ILE A 304 9.84 -18.17 -11.28
CA ILE A 304 10.72 -17.13 -11.83
C ILE A 304 12.05 -17.80 -12.17
N LYS A 305 12.46 -17.71 -13.42
CA LYS A 305 13.62 -18.42 -13.93
C LYS A 305 14.91 -17.63 -13.72
N LYS A 306 16.03 -18.33 -13.65
CA LYS A 306 17.36 -17.72 -13.63
C LYS A 306 17.54 -16.78 -14.84
N GLY A 307 18.05 -15.57 -14.58
CA GLY A 307 18.22 -14.51 -15.58
C GLY A 307 16.94 -13.80 -16.02
N GLU A 308 15.77 -14.14 -15.43
CA GLU A 308 14.51 -13.44 -15.72
C GLU A 308 14.56 -12.03 -15.14
N SER A 309 14.09 -11.04 -15.93
CA SER A 309 13.94 -9.65 -15.47
C SER A 309 12.61 -9.48 -14.72
N VAL A 310 12.70 -8.98 -13.50
CA VAL A 310 11.56 -8.79 -12.60
C VAL A 310 11.55 -7.38 -12.06
N ILE A 311 10.39 -6.73 -12.10
CA ILE A 311 10.12 -5.45 -11.46
C ILE A 311 9.18 -5.70 -10.28
N PHE A 312 9.65 -5.48 -9.06
CA PHE A 312 8.82 -5.55 -7.87
C PHE A 312 8.22 -4.17 -7.57
N LEU A 313 6.88 -4.07 -7.51
CA LEU A 313 6.20 -2.81 -7.19
C LEU A 313 6.17 -2.60 -5.67
N HIS A 314 6.97 -1.67 -5.18
CA HIS A 314 6.96 -1.27 -3.78
C HIS A 314 5.87 -0.22 -3.53
N THR A 315 4.71 -0.69 -3.05
CA THR A 315 3.51 0.13 -2.86
C THR A 315 3.48 0.94 -1.56
N GLY A 316 4.58 0.96 -0.80
CA GLY A 316 4.67 1.69 0.49
C GLY A 316 4.22 0.84 1.68
N GLY A 317 3.68 1.51 2.71
CA GLY A 317 3.11 0.84 3.88
C GLY A 317 4.04 0.75 5.10
N ALA A 318 5.24 1.33 5.05
CA ALA A 318 6.23 1.27 6.13
C ALA A 318 5.71 1.60 7.54
N PRO A 319 4.76 2.52 7.77
CA PRO A 319 4.16 2.71 9.10
C PRO A 319 3.62 1.42 9.73
N GLY A 320 3.16 0.46 8.92
CA GLY A 320 2.62 -0.83 9.36
C GLY A 320 3.56 -1.65 10.24
N ILE A 321 4.89 -1.47 10.15
CA ILE A 321 5.88 -2.11 11.02
C ILE A 321 5.62 -1.78 12.50
N ASN A 322 5.16 -0.55 12.78
CA ASN A 322 4.91 -0.06 14.13
C ASN A 322 3.50 -0.36 14.66
N THR A 323 2.72 -1.21 13.98
CA THR A 323 1.47 -1.72 14.57
C THR A 323 1.79 -2.65 15.75
N PRO A 324 1.02 -2.64 16.85
CA PRO A 324 1.39 -3.33 18.09
C PRO A 324 1.77 -4.79 17.89
N HIS A 325 0.95 -5.55 17.17
CA HIS A 325 1.14 -6.99 16.94
C HIS A 325 2.33 -7.33 16.03
N HIS A 326 2.72 -6.44 15.12
CA HIS A 326 3.95 -6.60 14.31
C HIS A 326 5.17 -6.12 15.07
N ARG A 327 5.09 -4.94 15.71
CA ARG A 327 6.21 -4.33 16.44
C ARG A 327 6.80 -5.28 17.49
N VAL A 328 5.96 -5.92 18.29
CA VAL A 328 6.39 -6.87 19.32
C VAL A 328 7.29 -7.98 18.76
N GLU A 329 6.96 -8.52 17.59
CA GLU A 329 7.76 -9.57 16.96
C GLU A 329 9.08 -9.03 16.39
N PHE A 330 9.06 -7.83 15.80
CA PHE A 330 10.29 -7.18 15.32
C PHE A 330 11.22 -6.82 16.48
N GLU A 331 10.73 -6.25 17.58
CA GLU A 331 11.51 -5.91 18.77
C GLU A 331 12.18 -7.17 19.34
N LYS A 332 11.42 -8.22 19.58
CA LYS A 332 11.90 -9.50 20.10
C LYS A 332 13.02 -10.12 19.26
N GLU A 333 12.91 -10.05 17.94
CA GLU A 333 13.91 -10.63 17.03
C GLU A 333 15.13 -9.74 16.82
N ARG A 334 15.01 -8.41 17.01
CA ARG A 334 16.05 -7.42 16.67
C ARG A 334 16.69 -6.72 17.87
N GLU A 335 16.16 -6.88 19.10
CA GLU A 335 16.75 -6.33 20.32
C GLU A 335 18.23 -6.70 20.50
N LYS A 336 18.63 -7.87 20.03
CA LYS A 336 20.03 -8.36 20.07
C LYS A 336 21.06 -7.44 19.41
N PHE A 337 20.65 -6.54 18.53
CA PHE A 337 21.52 -5.55 17.87
C PHE A 337 21.61 -4.23 18.66
N ILE A 338 20.88 -4.07 19.76
CA ILE A 338 20.85 -2.84 20.54
C ILE A 338 21.79 -2.97 21.72
N HIS A 339 22.80 -2.13 21.76
CA HIS A 339 23.82 -2.13 22.82
C HIS A 339 23.75 -0.83 23.62
N VAL A 340 23.44 -0.93 24.93
CA VAL A 340 23.37 0.22 25.84
C VAL A 340 24.70 0.42 26.51
N LEU A 341 25.39 1.53 26.23
CA LEU A 341 26.63 1.93 26.92
C LEU A 341 26.31 2.72 28.17
N VAL A 342 26.55 2.09 29.34
CA VAL A 342 26.43 2.77 30.64
C VAL A 342 27.77 3.38 31.01
N ILE A 343 27.98 4.66 30.73
CA ILE A 343 29.17 5.39 31.16
C ILE A 343 28.97 5.87 32.61
N LYS A 344 29.59 5.18 33.57
CA LYS A 344 29.62 5.65 34.95
C LYS A 344 30.35 6.99 35.03
N LYS A 345 29.66 8.09 35.29
CA LYS A 345 30.29 9.39 35.58
C LYS A 345 31.19 9.19 36.79
N ARG A 346 32.54 9.30 36.64
CA ARG A 346 33.48 9.41 37.77
C ARG A 346 33.04 10.61 38.59
N ARG A 347 32.55 10.38 39.83
CA ARG A 347 32.33 11.45 40.80
C ARG A 347 33.71 12.07 41.04
N ARG A 348 33.98 13.27 40.51
CA ARG A 348 35.10 14.10 40.96
C ARG A 348 34.78 14.47 42.39
N LYS A 349 35.50 13.86 43.39
CA LYS A 349 35.56 14.36 44.75
C LYS A 349 36.28 15.70 44.66
N TYR A 350 35.55 16.79 44.70
CA TYR A 350 36.12 18.09 45.04
C TYR A 350 36.45 18.03 46.50
N MET A 351 37.75 17.81 46.86
CA MET A 351 38.26 18.13 48.17
C MET A 351 38.32 19.66 48.27
N ARG A 352 37.34 20.26 48.95
CA ARG A 352 37.47 21.64 49.43
C ARG A 352 38.59 21.61 50.48
N LYS A 353 39.78 22.09 50.13
CA LYS A 353 40.75 22.54 51.13
C LYS A 353 40.18 23.79 51.78
N SER A 354 39.77 23.70 53.05
CA SER A 354 39.50 24.83 53.90
C SER A 354 40.85 25.54 54.12
N MET A 355 40.98 26.75 53.58
CA MET A 355 41.99 27.71 54.01
C MET A 355 41.32 28.66 55.05
N TYR A 356 41.49 28.40 56.26
CA TYR A 356 41.47 29.41 57.35
C TYR A 356 42.54 29.00 58.33
N GLN A 357 43.67 29.70 58.24
CA GLN A 357 44.42 30.29 59.33
C GLN A 357 45.37 31.33 58.77
#